data_efa28ea63fe948a25e4ac8c10081744e
#
_entry.id   efa28ea63fe948a25e4ac8c10081744e
#
_cell.length_a   1.000
_cell.length_b   1.000
_cell.length_c   1.000
_cell.angle_alpha   90.00
_cell.angle_beta   90.00
_cell.angle_gamma   90.00
#
_symmetry.space_group_name_H-M   'P 1'
#
loop_
_entity.id
_entity.type
_entity.pdbx_description
1 polymer ?
#
loop_
_entity_poly.entity_id
_entity_poly.type
_entity_poly.pdbx_seq_one_letter_code
_entity_poly.pdbx_strand_id
1 'polypeptide(L)'
;NAAALESLAADGASLVVTVDCGIASLAEAERARELGLELIVTDHHAFGAALPVADVLVHPRLPGAGYPFGELCGAGVAFKLAWALATRASGARQVTPRLRSMLLRSIGLAALGTIADVVPLVDENRIFVKHGLECLRQRGGAGIARLIELAGLHEKSSLESEDVAYRLAPRLNAAGRLGQAACGIELLTTADDARAASLADYLHELNAQRETEERSIQLAATKQVKERFDPASDAALVLADRGWHAGVIGIVAGRLAERWHRPVVMIAQDMHQGRPAIGSVRSVPGFDVHEPLMACRDLLVSCGGHAAAAGLRIDDANIDAFRAAFCAAVDQRLPATMRRAQITIEGETTLAGLTLDAVGQLERLAPFGQGNRRPILCASGVRLAAPPRLIGAAGKTLAMQFVQHGAKVRGVAFGAADWLPHLPAPGQPFHVAFKPKINEYQGRRSAEMEVIDWRPEGIDVAADLPEMVAAS
;
A
#
# COMPACT_ATOMS: atom_id res chain seq x y z
N ASN A 1 24.32 -4.98 -6.48
CA ASN A 1 24.95 -6.25 -6.15
C ASN A 1 26.11 -6.51 -7.12
N ALA A 2 27.37 -6.40 -6.63
CA ALA A 2 28.59 -6.52 -7.42
C ALA A 2 28.69 -7.87 -8.17
N ALA A 3 28.34 -8.98 -7.52
CA ALA A 3 28.40 -10.30 -8.13
C ALA A 3 27.48 -10.44 -9.37
N ALA A 4 26.32 -9.78 -9.36
CA ALA A 4 25.43 -9.75 -10.53
C ALA A 4 26.06 -8.97 -11.71
N LEU A 5 26.75 -7.86 -11.43
CA LEU A 5 27.46 -7.09 -12.45
C LEU A 5 28.62 -7.90 -13.05
N GLU A 6 29.36 -8.62 -12.22
CA GLU A 6 30.43 -9.54 -12.67
C GLU A 6 29.91 -10.64 -13.57
N SER A 7 28.77 -11.25 -13.22
CA SER A 7 28.12 -12.25 -14.08
C SER A 7 27.68 -11.67 -15.42
N LEU A 8 27.02 -10.49 -15.41
CA LEU A 8 26.60 -9.83 -16.65
C LEU A 8 27.79 -9.47 -17.56
N ALA A 9 28.89 -8.97 -16.98
CA ALA A 9 30.11 -8.69 -17.73
C ALA A 9 30.71 -9.96 -18.32
N ALA A 10 30.76 -11.06 -17.57
CA ALA A 10 31.24 -12.37 -18.04
C ALA A 10 30.35 -12.93 -19.17
N ASP A 11 29.05 -12.66 -19.13
CA ASP A 11 28.09 -13.05 -20.18
C ASP A 11 28.15 -12.13 -21.42
N GLY A 12 29.05 -11.11 -21.42
CA GLY A 12 29.31 -10.23 -22.57
C GLY A 12 28.38 -9.01 -22.65
N ALA A 13 27.70 -8.66 -21.58
CA ALA A 13 26.96 -7.39 -21.53
C ALA A 13 27.93 -6.21 -21.65
N SER A 14 27.55 -5.17 -22.41
CA SER A 14 28.27 -3.90 -22.52
C SER A 14 27.51 -2.74 -21.87
N LEU A 15 26.19 -2.86 -21.77
CA LEU A 15 25.31 -1.86 -21.18
C LEU A 15 24.40 -2.49 -20.12
N VAL A 16 24.33 -1.89 -18.94
CA VAL A 16 23.39 -2.24 -17.87
C VAL A 16 22.43 -1.09 -17.63
N VAL A 17 21.13 -1.38 -17.64
CA VAL A 17 20.09 -0.43 -17.28
C VAL A 17 19.41 -0.94 -16.02
N THR A 18 19.54 -0.18 -14.91
CA THR A 18 18.78 -0.50 -13.69
C THR A 18 17.39 0.06 -13.79
N VAL A 19 16.42 -0.61 -13.17
CA VAL A 19 15.04 -0.16 -13.09
C VAL A 19 14.56 -0.27 -11.64
N ASP A 20 14.09 0.84 -11.08
CA ASP A 20 13.58 0.91 -9.71
C ASP A 20 14.65 0.62 -8.63
N CYS A 21 15.91 0.87 -8.95
CA CYS A 21 17.04 0.73 -8.01
C CYS A 21 18.30 1.39 -8.56
N GLY A 22 19.29 1.58 -7.67
CA GLY A 22 20.65 1.93 -8.07
C GLY A 22 21.09 3.34 -7.66
N ILE A 23 20.17 4.27 -7.36
CA ILE A 23 20.54 5.67 -7.05
C ILE A 23 21.39 5.81 -5.77
N ALA A 24 21.29 4.85 -4.85
CA ALA A 24 22.10 4.80 -3.63
C ALA A 24 23.25 3.77 -3.68
N SER A 25 23.42 3.08 -4.82
CA SER A 25 24.38 1.97 -4.99
C SER A 25 25.74 2.46 -5.49
N LEU A 26 26.44 3.27 -4.67
CA LEU A 26 27.70 3.92 -5.04
C LEU A 26 28.81 2.91 -5.39
N ALA A 27 29.00 1.89 -4.54
CA ALA A 27 30.04 0.88 -4.71
C ALA A 27 29.78 -0.01 -5.94
N GLU A 28 28.51 -0.36 -6.19
CA GLU A 28 28.15 -1.13 -7.38
C GLU A 28 28.33 -0.34 -8.69
N ALA A 29 28.09 0.97 -8.66
CA ALA A 29 28.35 1.83 -9.82
C ALA A 29 29.86 1.92 -10.14
N GLU A 30 30.70 2.06 -9.11
CA GLU A 30 32.17 1.99 -9.29
C GLU A 30 32.59 0.62 -9.84
N ARG A 31 31.99 -0.47 -9.34
CA ARG A 31 32.28 -1.80 -9.84
C ARG A 31 31.88 -1.99 -11.30
N ALA A 32 30.73 -1.44 -11.72
CA ALA A 32 30.32 -1.47 -13.12
C ALA A 32 31.34 -0.77 -14.02
N ARG A 33 31.85 0.40 -13.60
CA ARG A 33 32.90 1.14 -14.30
C ARG A 33 34.20 0.35 -14.39
N GLU A 34 34.65 -0.31 -13.33
CA GLU A 34 35.83 -1.16 -13.31
C GLU A 34 35.72 -2.34 -14.29
N LEU A 35 34.51 -2.87 -14.46
CA LEU A 35 34.21 -3.96 -15.40
C LEU A 35 34.04 -3.49 -16.85
N GLY A 36 34.12 -2.17 -17.11
CA GLY A 36 33.93 -1.61 -18.45
C GLY A 36 32.47 -1.62 -18.93
N LEU A 37 31.52 -1.70 -18.02
CA LEU A 37 30.07 -1.64 -18.32
C LEU A 37 29.62 -0.20 -18.41
N GLU A 38 28.89 0.16 -19.47
CA GLU A 38 28.06 1.36 -19.49
C GLU A 38 26.88 1.19 -18.53
N LEU A 39 26.60 2.19 -17.69
CA LEU A 39 25.57 2.11 -16.66
C LEU A 39 24.55 3.24 -16.81
N ILE A 40 23.28 2.87 -17.01
CA ILE A 40 22.13 3.79 -16.91
C ILE A 40 21.36 3.43 -15.65
N VAL A 41 21.26 4.37 -14.70
CA VAL A 41 20.45 4.19 -13.49
C VAL A 41 19.09 4.86 -13.69
N THR A 42 18.00 4.09 -13.59
CA THR A 42 16.64 4.63 -13.53
C THR A 42 16.02 4.28 -12.19
N ASP A 43 15.69 5.29 -11.38
CA ASP A 43 15.25 5.11 -10.00
C ASP A 43 14.36 6.27 -9.55
N HIS A 44 13.72 6.13 -8.38
CA HIS A 44 12.91 7.16 -7.75
C HIS A 44 13.14 7.24 -6.22
N HIS A 45 13.91 6.30 -5.66
CA HIS A 45 14.17 6.23 -4.22
C HIS A 45 14.97 7.44 -3.71
N ALA A 46 14.98 7.62 -2.39
CA ALA A 46 15.82 8.64 -1.77
C ALA A 46 17.30 8.32 -1.97
N PHE A 47 18.10 9.36 -2.18
CA PHE A 47 19.54 9.25 -2.33
C PHE A 47 20.25 10.14 -1.29
N GLY A 48 21.51 9.79 -0.97
CA GLY A 48 22.34 10.54 -0.03
C GLY A 48 22.97 11.78 -0.66
N ALA A 49 23.99 12.32 0.02
CA ALA A 49 24.74 13.49 -0.47
C ALA A 49 25.54 13.20 -1.75
N ALA A 50 25.94 11.94 -1.98
CA ALA A 50 26.65 11.50 -3.17
C ALA A 50 25.72 10.72 -4.10
N LEU A 51 25.91 10.91 -5.41
CA LEU A 51 25.23 10.15 -6.47
C LEU A 51 26.19 9.09 -7.04
N PRO A 52 25.68 7.96 -7.56
CA PRO A 52 26.51 6.94 -8.17
C PRO A 52 27.16 7.43 -9.46
N VAL A 53 28.37 6.95 -9.73
CA VAL A 53 29.08 7.22 -10.99
C VAL A 53 28.45 6.35 -12.08
N ALA A 54 27.59 6.92 -12.88
CA ALA A 54 26.91 6.25 -14.00
C ALA A 54 26.97 7.15 -15.25
N ASP A 55 26.87 6.54 -16.43
CA ASP A 55 26.85 7.28 -17.70
C ASP A 55 25.60 8.15 -17.80
N VAL A 56 24.46 7.65 -17.29
CA VAL A 56 23.20 8.39 -17.26
C VAL A 56 22.45 8.10 -15.96
N LEU A 57 21.95 9.15 -15.32
CA LEU A 57 21.01 9.08 -14.20
C LEU A 57 19.62 9.59 -14.66
N VAL A 58 18.60 8.77 -14.51
CA VAL A 58 17.21 9.14 -14.77
C VAL A 58 16.44 9.04 -13.47
N HIS A 59 16.14 10.17 -12.87
CA HIS A 59 15.48 10.23 -11.55
C HIS A 59 14.62 11.50 -11.45
N PRO A 60 13.36 11.42 -10.95
CA PRO A 60 12.44 12.56 -10.96
C PRO A 60 12.86 13.70 -10.04
N ARG A 61 13.68 13.43 -9.02
CA ARG A 61 14.20 14.41 -8.05
C ARG A 61 15.68 14.72 -8.23
N LEU A 62 16.24 14.41 -9.40
CA LEU A 62 17.68 14.66 -9.63
C LEU A 62 17.99 16.15 -9.55
N PRO A 63 18.99 16.58 -8.72
CA PRO A 63 19.38 17.97 -8.61
C PRO A 63 19.74 18.58 -9.99
N GLY A 64 19.20 19.74 -10.29
CA GLY A 64 19.45 20.44 -11.55
C GLY A 64 18.72 19.93 -12.79
N ALA A 65 18.00 18.80 -12.72
CA ALA A 65 17.25 18.25 -13.85
C ALA A 65 15.98 19.06 -14.21
N GLY A 66 15.44 19.85 -13.29
CA GLY A 66 14.27 20.70 -13.52
C GLY A 66 12.98 19.94 -13.82
N TYR A 67 12.91 18.64 -13.50
CA TYR A 67 11.68 17.88 -13.69
C TYR A 67 10.62 18.31 -12.66
N PRO A 68 9.38 18.64 -13.08
CA PRO A 68 8.43 19.33 -12.22
C PRO A 68 7.72 18.45 -11.20
N PHE A 69 7.73 17.11 -11.36
CA PHE A 69 6.99 16.18 -10.53
C PHE A 69 7.87 15.08 -9.95
N GLY A 70 8.21 15.19 -8.66
CA GLY A 70 9.15 14.31 -7.96
C GLY A 70 8.59 12.97 -7.49
N GLU A 71 7.28 12.72 -7.60
CA GLU A 71 6.61 11.59 -6.93
C GLU A 71 6.32 10.40 -7.86
N LEU A 72 7.04 10.27 -8.98
CA LEU A 72 6.93 9.08 -9.82
C LEU A 72 7.48 7.86 -9.10
N CYS A 73 6.84 6.69 -9.26
CA CYS A 73 7.43 5.39 -8.93
C CYS A 73 8.37 4.91 -10.06
N GLY A 74 9.16 3.86 -9.82
CA GLY A 74 10.08 3.30 -10.81
C GLY A 74 9.40 2.90 -12.12
N ALA A 75 8.19 2.31 -12.06
CA ALA A 75 7.40 2.01 -13.26
C ALA A 75 6.96 3.26 -14.01
N GLY A 76 6.67 4.36 -13.30
CA GLY A 76 6.38 5.68 -13.89
C GLY A 76 7.59 6.28 -14.59
N VAL A 77 8.77 6.19 -13.97
CA VAL A 77 10.06 6.61 -14.57
C VAL A 77 10.34 5.81 -15.84
N ALA A 78 10.20 4.48 -15.78
CA ALA A 78 10.39 3.61 -16.95
C ALA A 78 9.42 3.95 -18.09
N PHE A 79 8.15 4.24 -17.77
CA PHE A 79 7.17 4.68 -18.76
C PHE A 79 7.54 6.02 -19.41
N LYS A 80 7.99 7.01 -18.64
CA LYS A 80 8.44 8.31 -19.16
C LYS A 80 9.67 8.15 -20.06
N LEU A 81 10.62 7.31 -19.69
CA LEU A 81 11.78 6.99 -20.52
C LEU A 81 11.35 6.33 -21.84
N ALA A 82 10.48 5.32 -21.77
CA ALA A 82 9.95 4.66 -22.96
C ALA A 82 9.21 5.63 -23.90
N TRP A 83 8.44 6.57 -23.33
CA TRP A 83 7.77 7.61 -24.10
C TRP A 83 8.77 8.55 -24.77
N ALA A 84 9.78 9.03 -24.06
CA ALA A 84 10.83 9.88 -24.63
C ALA A 84 11.57 9.18 -25.78
N LEU A 85 11.96 7.91 -25.60
CA LEU A 85 12.59 7.09 -26.62
C LEU A 85 11.69 6.89 -27.85
N ALA A 86 10.41 6.58 -27.62
CA ALA A 86 9.44 6.41 -28.73
C ALA A 86 9.24 7.72 -29.53
N THR A 87 9.18 8.87 -28.85
CA THR A 87 9.09 10.19 -29.50
C THR A 87 10.33 10.46 -30.32
N ARG A 88 11.52 10.24 -29.78
CA ARG A 88 12.79 10.40 -30.49
C ARG A 88 12.91 9.46 -31.70
N ALA A 89 12.56 8.17 -31.52
CA ALA A 89 12.60 7.18 -32.60
C ALA A 89 11.60 7.46 -33.71
N SER A 90 10.49 8.16 -33.42
CA SER A 90 9.50 8.58 -34.43
C SER A 90 9.98 9.75 -35.28
N GLY A 91 11.01 10.49 -34.88
CA GLY A 91 11.51 11.67 -35.59
C GLY A 91 10.48 12.82 -35.76
N ALA A 92 9.36 12.72 -35.04
CA ALA A 92 8.22 13.63 -35.15
C ALA A 92 7.61 13.93 -33.78
N ARG A 93 6.82 15.02 -33.72
CA ARG A 93 6.11 15.39 -32.47
C ARG A 93 5.06 14.35 -32.02
N GLN A 94 4.56 13.56 -32.98
CA GLN A 94 3.62 12.45 -32.70
C GLN A 94 4.32 11.10 -32.91
N VAL A 95 4.16 10.21 -31.95
CA VAL A 95 4.68 8.84 -32.04
C VAL A 95 3.95 8.04 -33.13
N THR A 96 4.68 7.13 -33.81
CA THR A 96 4.09 6.23 -34.82
C THR A 96 2.98 5.37 -34.22
N PRO A 97 1.99 4.89 -35.01
CA PRO A 97 0.90 4.05 -34.49
C PRO A 97 1.37 2.80 -33.73
N ARG A 98 2.45 2.18 -34.18
CA ARG A 98 3.06 1.00 -33.52
C ARG A 98 3.58 1.36 -32.13
N LEU A 99 4.36 2.44 -32.01
CA LEU A 99 4.92 2.91 -30.74
C LEU A 99 3.83 3.44 -29.81
N ARG A 100 2.80 4.08 -30.38
CA ARG A 100 1.62 4.51 -29.61
C ARG A 100 0.89 3.31 -28.99
N SER A 101 0.71 2.22 -29.75
CA SER A 101 0.09 1.00 -29.21
C SER A 101 0.90 0.41 -28.06
N MET A 102 2.24 0.38 -28.18
CA MET A 102 3.15 -0.03 -27.10
C MET A 102 2.98 0.86 -25.87
N LEU A 103 2.99 2.20 -26.02
CA LEU A 103 2.84 3.12 -24.90
C LEU A 103 1.47 2.99 -24.21
N LEU A 104 0.39 2.72 -24.95
CA LEU A 104 -0.93 2.48 -24.37
C LEU A 104 -1.03 1.17 -23.57
N ARG A 105 -0.20 0.18 -23.90
CA ARG A 105 -0.03 -1.02 -23.04
C ARG A 105 0.79 -0.67 -21.80
N SER A 106 1.89 0.04 -22.00
CA SER A 106 2.84 0.39 -20.93
C SER A 106 2.23 1.30 -19.87
N ILE A 107 1.30 2.21 -20.23
CA ILE A 107 0.63 3.06 -19.24
C ILE A 107 -0.24 2.23 -18.27
N GLY A 108 -0.78 1.10 -18.72
CA GLY A 108 -1.47 0.14 -17.83
C GLY A 108 -0.54 -0.46 -16.79
N LEU A 109 0.68 -0.84 -17.21
CA LEU A 109 1.72 -1.36 -16.30
C LEU A 109 2.26 -0.26 -15.39
N ALA A 110 2.42 0.97 -15.89
CA ALA A 110 2.80 2.12 -15.08
C ALA A 110 1.75 2.41 -13.99
N ALA A 111 0.45 2.34 -14.32
CA ALA A 111 -0.62 2.48 -13.35
C ALA A 111 -0.59 1.37 -12.28
N LEU A 112 -0.37 0.13 -12.71
CA LEU A 112 -0.22 -1.02 -11.80
C LEU A 112 0.93 -0.78 -10.81
N GLY A 113 2.12 -0.38 -11.31
CA GLY A 113 3.29 -0.08 -10.47
C GLY A 113 3.05 1.13 -9.56
N THR A 114 2.48 2.21 -10.08
CA THR A 114 2.15 3.42 -9.31
C THR A 114 1.25 3.12 -8.11
N ILE A 115 0.25 2.26 -8.30
CA ILE A 115 -0.66 1.86 -7.21
C ILE A 115 0.04 0.90 -6.25
N ALA A 116 0.80 -0.07 -6.78
CA ALA A 116 1.46 -1.11 -5.97
C ALA A 116 2.56 -0.54 -5.07
N ASP A 117 3.25 0.51 -5.54
CA ASP A 117 4.30 1.23 -4.83
C ASP A 117 3.77 2.28 -3.83
N VAL A 118 2.45 2.50 -3.82
CA VAL A 118 1.76 3.40 -2.88
C VAL A 118 2.24 4.85 -2.95
N VAL A 119 2.71 5.30 -4.11
CA VAL A 119 3.07 6.71 -4.33
C VAL A 119 1.80 7.59 -4.45
N PRO A 120 1.90 8.92 -4.18
CA PRO A 120 0.74 9.81 -4.22
C PRO A 120 0.03 9.83 -5.58
N LEU A 121 -1.30 9.63 -5.59
CA LEU A 121 -2.13 9.67 -6.80
C LEU A 121 -2.56 11.11 -7.13
N VAL A 122 -1.57 11.97 -7.33
CA VAL A 122 -1.71 13.38 -7.71
C VAL A 122 -0.98 13.64 -9.02
N ASP A 123 -1.22 14.78 -9.66
CA ASP A 123 -0.56 15.22 -10.89
C ASP A 123 -0.37 14.09 -11.93
N GLU A 124 0.86 13.82 -12.37
CA GLU A 124 1.16 12.81 -13.41
C GLU A 124 0.75 11.40 -12.97
N ASN A 125 0.97 11.03 -11.72
CA ASN A 125 0.56 9.71 -11.20
C ASN A 125 -0.96 9.53 -11.30
N ARG A 126 -1.74 10.57 -11.00
CA ARG A 126 -3.20 10.53 -11.17
C ARG A 126 -3.59 10.33 -12.63
N ILE A 127 -2.90 10.98 -13.56
CA ILE A 127 -3.12 10.82 -15.01
C ILE A 127 -2.80 9.39 -15.43
N PHE A 128 -1.66 8.86 -15.00
CA PHE A 128 -1.26 7.47 -15.31
C PHE A 128 -2.28 6.47 -14.79
N VAL A 129 -2.72 6.61 -13.56
CA VAL A 129 -3.68 5.68 -12.97
C VAL A 129 -5.06 5.81 -13.63
N LYS A 130 -5.54 7.03 -13.84
CA LYS A 130 -6.85 7.28 -14.47
C LYS A 130 -6.98 6.65 -15.85
N HIS A 131 -5.97 6.81 -16.69
CA HIS A 131 -5.98 6.25 -18.06
C HIS A 131 -5.44 4.83 -18.10
N GLY A 132 -4.50 4.51 -17.21
CA GLY A 132 -3.86 3.20 -17.15
C GLY A 132 -4.78 2.09 -16.67
N LEU A 133 -5.71 2.34 -15.76
CA LEU A 133 -6.67 1.32 -15.30
C LEU A 133 -7.53 0.77 -16.45
N GLU A 134 -7.99 1.65 -17.33
CA GLU A 134 -8.72 1.25 -18.54
C GLU A 134 -7.82 0.47 -19.50
N CYS A 135 -6.60 0.98 -19.75
CA CYS A 135 -5.63 0.30 -20.60
C CYS A 135 -5.18 -1.05 -20.02
N LEU A 136 -5.01 -1.15 -18.71
CA LEU A 136 -4.67 -2.39 -18.02
C LEU A 136 -5.73 -3.47 -18.29
N ARG A 137 -7.01 -3.11 -18.19
CA ARG A 137 -8.12 -4.02 -18.46
C ARG A 137 -8.22 -4.42 -19.93
N GLN A 138 -8.10 -3.46 -20.85
CA GLN A 138 -8.36 -3.69 -22.27
C GLN A 138 -7.14 -4.18 -23.05
N ARG A 139 -5.92 -3.88 -22.58
CA ARG A 139 -4.65 -4.05 -23.31
C ARG A 139 -3.54 -4.68 -22.49
N GLY A 140 -3.82 -5.13 -21.26
CA GLY A 140 -2.82 -5.67 -20.33
C GLY A 140 -2.19 -7.01 -20.77
N GLY A 141 -2.69 -7.61 -21.83
CA GLY A 141 -2.23 -8.92 -22.32
C GLY A 141 -2.88 -10.09 -21.56
N ALA A 142 -2.57 -11.31 -22.02
CA ALA A 142 -3.18 -12.54 -21.51
C ALA A 142 -2.94 -12.76 -20.01
N GLY A 143 -1.73 -12.44 -19.51
CA GLY A 143 -1.39 -12.60 -18.10
C GLY A 143 -2.23 -11.73 -17.18
N ILE A 144 -2.39 -10.45 -17.52
CA ILE A 144 -3.24 -9.53 -16.75
C ILE A 144 -4.72 -9.91 -16.86
N ALA A 145 -5.19 -10.30 -18.04
CA ALA A 145 -6.57 -10.75 -18.24
C ALA A 145 -6.89 -11.96 -17.34
N ARG A 146 -5.99 -12.94 -17.29
CA ARG A 146 -6.14 -14.11 -16.42
C ARG A 146 -6.08 -13.75 -14.94
N LEU A 147 -5.20 -12.83 -14.51
CA LEU A 147 -5.18 -12.35 -13.13
C LEU A 147 -6.47 -11.62 -12.73
N ILE A 148 -7.04 -10.82 -13.64
CA ILE A 148 -8.33 -10.16 -13.44
C ILE A 148 -9.45 -11.20 -13.23
N GLU A 149 -9.45 -12.27 -14.01
CA GLU A 149 -10.40 -13.38 -13.87
C GLU A 149 -10.24 -14.09 -12.52
N LEU A 150 -9.02 -14.52 -12.17
CA LEU A 150 -8.69 -15.19 -10.92
C LEU A 150 -8.93 -14.30 -9.69
N ALA A 151 -8.87 -13.00 -9.86
CA ALA A 151 -9.22 -12.03 -8.83
C ALA A 151 -10.74 -11.81 -8.70
N GLY A 152 -11.58 -12.41 -9.57
CA GLY A 152 -13.03 -12.21 -9.60
C GLY A 152 -13.42 -10.77 -9.96
N LEU A 153 -12.64 -10.12 -10.85
CA LEU A 153 -12.85 -8.74 -11.28
C LEU A 153 -13.41 -8.65 -12.71
N HIS A 154 -13.59 -9.79 -13.36
CA HIS A 154 -14.02 -9.86 -14.78
C HIS A 154 -15.44 -9.31 -15.02
N GLU A 155 -16.33 -9.38 -14.02
CA GLU A 155 -17.70 -8.85 -14.10
C GLU A 155 -17.78 -7.32 -13.88
N LYS A 156 -16.74 -6.70 -13.29
CA LYS A 156 -16.74 -5.25 -13.11
C LYS A 156 -16.65 -4.52 -14.45
N SER A 157 -17.42 -3.47 -14.61
CA SER A 157 -17.38 -2.60 -15.82
C SER A 157 -16.07 -1.85 -15.94
N SER A 158 -15.44 -1.44 -14.81
CA SER A 158 -14.17 -0.73 -14.72
C SER A 158 -13.38 -1.20 -13.52
N LEU A 159 -12.03 -1.14 -13.62
CA LEU A 159 -11.14 -1.35 -12.49
C LEU A 159 -10.98 -0.07 -11.69
N GLU A 160 -10.88 -0.22 -10.38
CA GLU A 160 -10.53 0.84 -9.44
C GLU A 160 -9.10 0.63 -8.91
N SER A 161 -8.48 1.69 -8.37
CA SER A 161 -7.17 1.58 -7.72
C SER A 161 -7.16 0.57 -6.57
N GLU A 162 -8.27 0.47 -5.81
CA GLU A 162 -8.44 -0.53 -4.76
C GLU A 162 -8.39 -1.97 -5.30
N ASP A 163 -8.94 -2.24 -6.50
CA ASP A 163 -8.85 -3.57 -7.12
C ASP A 163 -7.41 -3.95 -7.44
N VAL A 164 -6.63 -2.98 -7.93
CA VAL A 164 -5.20 -3.19 -8.17
C VAL A 164 -4.45 -3.38 -6.86
N ALA A 165 -4.63 -2.48 -5.89
CA ALA A 165 -3.88 -2.49 -4.62
C ALA A 165 -4.11 -3.76 -3.80
N TYR A 166 -5.36 -4.25 -3.75
CA TYR A 166 -5.74 -5.35 -2.85
C TYR A 166 -5.98 -6.68 -3.54
N ARG A 167 -6.11 -6.71 -4.88
CA ARG A 167 -6.42 -7.94 -5.60
C ARG A 167 -5.39 -8.31 -6.66
N LEU A 168 -4.85 -7.38 -7.46
CA LEU A 168 -3.89 -7.70 -8.52
C LEU A 168 -2.44 -7.64 -8.03
N ALA A 169 -2.03 -6.51 -7.43
CA ALA A 169 -0.66 -6.31 -6.96
C ALA A 169 -0.20 -7.36 -5.92
N PRO A 170 -1.03 -7.81 -4.95
CA PRO A 170 -0.63 -8.85 -4.01
C PRO A 170 -0.24 -10.17 -4.68
N ARG A 171 -0.89 -10.55 -5.80
CA ARG A 171 -0.57 -11.76 -6.56
C ARG A 171 0.78 -11.67 -7.23
N LEU A 172 1.09 -10.53 -7.84
CA LEU A 172 2.40 -10.26 -8.43
C LEU A 172 3.49 -10.19 -7.37
N ASN A 173 3.22 -9.49 -6.26
CA ASN A 173 4.17 -9.34 -5.15
C ASN A 173 4.46 -10.67 -4.42
N ALA A 174 3.54 -11.64 -4.44
CA ALA A 174 3.76 -12.95 -3.83
C ALA A 174 4.97 -13.67 -4.44
N ALA A 175 5.21 -13.54 -5.75
CA ALA A 175 6.37 -14.08 -6.44
C ALA A 175 7.69 -13.57 -5.85
N GLY A 176 7.82 -12.25 -5.66
CA GLY A 176 9.03 -11.63 -5.09
C GLY A 176 9.27 -12.03 -3.64
N ARG A 177 8.21 -12.15 -2.84
CA ARG A 177 8.30 -12.53 -1.42
C ARG A 177 8.72 -13.98 -1.19
N LEU A 178 8.45 -14.85 -2.15
CA LEU A 178 8.79 -16.28 -2.11
C LEU A 178 9.96 -16.64 -3.05
N GLY A 179 10.73 -15.63 -3.52
CA GLY A 179 11.94 -15.83 -4.33
C GLY A 179 11.71 -16.17 -5.79
N GLN A 180 10.52 -15.93 -6.33
CA GLN A 180 10.09 -16.27 -7.69
C GLN A 180 9.81 -15.03 -8.57
N ALA A 181 10.52 -13.92 -8.36
CA ALA A 181 10.26 -12.64 -9.04
C ALA A 181 10.26 -12.74 -10.58
N ALA A 182 11.08 -13.61 -11.15
CA ALA A 182 11.15 -13.84 -12.60
C ALA A 182 9.79 -14.26 -13.21
N CYS A 183 8.98 -15.02 -12.48
CA CYS A 183 7.64 -15.44 -12.92
C CYS A 183 6.70 -14.25 -13.12
N GLY A 184 6.80 -13.21 -12.29
CA GLY A 184 6.02 -11.99 -12.43
C GLY A 184 6.39 -11.22 -13.70
N ILE A 185 7.69 -11.12 -14.01
CA ILE A 185 8.17 -10.45 -15.23
C ILE A 185 7.71 -11.24 -16.46
N GLU A 186 7.90 -12.57 -16.46
CA GLU A 186 7.48 -13.43 -17.56
C GLU A 186 5.99 -13.32 -17.83
N LEU A 187 5.15 -13.34 -16.78
CA LEU A 187 3.69 -13.15 -16.89
C LEU A 187 3.31 -11.86 -17.62
N LEU A 188 3.99 -10.74 -17.29
CA LEU A 188 3.68 -9.43 -17.84
C LEU A 188 4.22 -9.23 -19.27
N THR A 189 5.16 -10.06 -19.72
CA THR A 189 5.88 -9.90 -20.99
C THR A 189 5.61 -11.00 -22.02
N THR A 190 5.18 -12.19 -21.60
CA THR A 190 4.91 -13.30 -22.53
C THR A 190 3.79 -12.99 -23.51
N ALA A 191 3.95 -13.43 -24.74
CA ALA A 191 2.93 -13.39 -25.78
C ALA A 191 2.19 -14.75 -25.94
N ASP A 192 2.59 -15.77 -25.20
CA ASP A 192 2.00 -17.11 -25.21
C ASP A 192 0.86 -17.17 -24.17
N ASP A 193 -0.37 -17.32 -24.65
CA ASP A 193 -1.57 -17.35 -23.81
C ASP A 193 -1.58 -18.55 -22.85
N ALA A 194 -1.09 -19.72 -23.27
CA ALA A 194 -1.05 -20.91 -22.41
C ALA A 194 -0.01 -20.72 -21.28
N ARG A 195 1.14 -20.16 -21.62
CA ARG A 195 2.17 -19.83 -20.65
C ARG A 195 1.71 -18.75 -19.68
N ALA A 196 1.04 -17.70 -20.18
CA ALA A 196 0.45 -16.64 -19.36
C ALA A 196 -0.59 -17.20 -18.38
N ALA A 197 -1.47 -18.09 -18.81
CA ALA A 197 -2.45 -18.74 -17.94
C ALA A 197 -1.77 -19.56 -16.83
N SER A 198 -0.79 -20.40 -17.19
CA SER A 198 -0.03 -21.22 -16.22
C SER A 198 0.69 -20.37 -15.18
N LEU A 199 1.33 -19.27 -15.60
CA LEU A 199 2.01 -18.34 -14.68
C LEU A 199 1.01 -17.61 -13.77
N ALA A 200 -0.12 -17.17 -14.29
CA ALA A 200 -1.15 -16.49 -13.49
C ALA A 200 -1.77 -17.42 -12.44
N ASP A 201 -2.07 -18.67 -12.80
CA ASP A 201 -2.56 -19.69 -11.86
C ASP A 201 -1.51 -19.96 -10.77
N TYR A 202 -0.25 -20.13 -11.13
CA TYR A 202 0.85 -20.29 -10.18
C TYR A 202 0.99 -19.12 -9.20
N LEU A 203 0.95 -17.87 -9.70
CA LEU A 203 1.00 -16.68 -8.84
C LEU A 203 -0.22 -16.55 -7.95
N HIS A 204 -1.39 -17.01 -8.41
CA HIS A 204 -2.60 -17.04 -7.60
C HIS A 204 -2.45 -18.04 -6.44
N GLU A 205 -1.89 -19.21 -6.67
CA GLU A 205 -1.61 -20.22 -5.65
C GLU A 205 -0.57 -19.72 -4.63
N LEU A 206 0.53 -19.11 -5.10
CA LEU A 206 1.53 -18.48 -4.22
C LEU A 206 0.92 -17.40 -3.32
N ASN A 207 0.01 -16.59 -3.87
CA ASN A 207 -0.69 -15.58 -3.07
C ASN A 207 -1.60 -16.23 -2.01
N ALA A 208 -2.30 -17.33 -2.34
CA ALA A 208 -3.13 -18.06 -1.39
C ALA A 208 -2.29 -18.68 -0.25
N GLN A 209 -1.10 -19.22 -0.57
CA GLN A 209 -0.15 -19.69 0.42
C GLN A 209 0.33 -18.56 1.33
N ARG A 210 0.74 -17.42 0.75
CA ARG A 210 1.11 -16.22 1.52
C ARG A 210 -0.02 -15.74 2.44
N GLU A 211 -1.26 -15.71 1.98
CA GLU A 211 -2.41 -15.31 2.80
C GLU A 211 -2.67 -16.27 3.96
N THR A 212 -2.42 -17.55 3.77
CA THR A 212 -2.54 -18.56 4.82
C THR A 212 -1.46 -18.36 5.89
N GLU A 213 -0.22 -18.17 5.46
CA GLU A 213 0.91 -17.87 6.33
C GLU A 213 0.68 -16.57 7.11
N GLU A 214 0.23 -15.52 6.41
CA GLU A 214 -0.10 -14.22 7.00
C GLU A 214 -1.17 -14.33 8.09
N ARG A 215 -2.23 -15.12 7.88
CA ARG A 215 -3.28 -15.36 8.89
C ARG A 215 -2.71 -16.08 10.12
N SER A 216 -1.87 -17.08 9.91
CA SER A 216 -1.21 -17.81 11.00
C SER A 216 -0.37 -16.88 11.85
N ILE A 217 0.53 -16.11 11.21
CA ILE A 217 1.39 -15.13 11.88
C ILE A 217 0.57 -14.07 12.60
N GLN A 218 -0.50 -13.55 11.96
CA GLN A 218 -1.36 -12.54 12.57
C GLN A 218 -2.07 -13.06 13.83
N LEU A 219 -2.53 -14.30 13.82
CA LEU A 219 -3.15 -14.92 15.00
C LEU A 219 -2.15 -15.06 16.14
N ALA A 220 -0.95 -15.61 15.86
CA ALA A 220 0.11 -15.76 16.84
C ALA A 220 0.57 -14.41 17.42
N ALA A 221 0.80 -13.43 16.56
CA ALA A 221 1.19 -12.07 16.96
C ALA A 221 0.10 -11.38 17.79
N THR A 222 -1.18 -11.50 17.38
CA THR A 222 -2.31 -10.93 18.14
C THR A 222 -2.42 -11.58 19.54
N LYS A 223 -2.13 -12.87 19.67
CA LYS A 223 -2.08 -13.55 20.96
C LYS A 223 -0.94 -12.98 21.82
N GLN A 224 0.27 -12.85 21.28
CA GLN A 224 1.40 -12.24 21.99
C GLN A 224 1.08 -10.81 22.46
N VAL A 225 0.43 -9.99 21.60
CA VAL A 225 0.00 -8.64 21.99
C VAL A 225 -0.92 -8.68 23.20
N LYS A 226 -1.97 -9.51 23.18
CA LYS A 226 -2.93 -9.62 24.28
C LYS A 226 -2.33 -10.11 25.58
N GLU A 227 -1.27 -10.93 25.52
CA GLU A 227 -0.60 -11.50 26.68
C GLU A 227 0.47 -10.59 27.28
N ARG A 228 1.07 -9.69 26.48
CA ARG A 228 2.27 -8.94 26.87
C ARG A 228 2.13 -7.42 26.73
N PHE A 229 1.08 -6.94 26.08
CA PHE A 229 0.88 -5.54 25.79
C PHE A 229 -0.22 -4.93 26.64
N ASP A 230 0.08 -3.77 27.23
CA ASP A 230 -0.87 -2.91 27.92
C ASP A 230 -1.09 -1.61 27.13
N PRO A 231 -2.31 -1.38 26.57
CA PRO A 231 -2.61 -0.16 25.79
C PRO A 231 -2.42 1.14 26.57
N ALA A 232 -2.44 1.09 27.91
CA ALA A 232 -2.27 2.28 28.74
C ALA A 232 -0.79 2.69 28.88
N SER A 233 0.12 1.73 28.92
CA SER A 233 1.54 1.95 29.19
C SER A 233 2.44 1.80 27.99
N ASP A 234 2.17 0.84 27.11
CA ASP A 234 3.11 0.49 26.04
C ASP A 234 2.98 1.41 24.82
N ALA A 235 4.09 2.03 24.43
CA ALA A 235 4.15 2.95 23.31
C ALA A 235 4.44 2.27 21.96
N ALA A 236 5.00 1.05 21.97
CA ALA A 236 5.34 0.27 20.78
C ALA A 236 5.16 -1.23 21.02
N LEU A 237 5.02 -2.00 19.95
CA LEU A 237 4.95 -3.46 20.00
C LEU A 237 6.22 -4.05 19.40
N VAL A 238 6.92 -4.92 20.15
CA VAL A 238 8.07 -5.69 19.65
C VAL A 238 7.77 -7.17 19.87
N LEU A 239 7.50 -7.88 18.79
CA LEU A 239 7.06 -9.26 18.77
C LEU A 239 8.09 -10.13 18.06
N ALA A 240 8.33 -11.33 18.54
CA ALA A 240 9.30 -12.24 17.95
C ALA A 240 8.82 -13.69 18.02
N ASP A 241 9.14 -14.46 16.98
CA ASP A 241 8.83 -15.90 16.95
C ASP A 241 9.70 -16.62 15.90
N ARG A 242 10.00 -17.90 16.16
CA ARG A 242 10.77 -18.76 15.25
C ARG A 242 9.97 -19.34 14.11
N GLY A 243 8.65 -19.40 14.23
CA GLY A 243 7.75 -19.91 13.20
C GLY A 243 7.35 -18.87 12.15
N TRP A 244 7.85 -17.62 12.21
CA TRP A 244 7.43 -16.57 11.31
C TRP A 244 8.27 -16.48 10.06
N HIS A 245 7.62 -16.30 8.91
CA HIS A 245 8.29 -16.12 7.63
C HIS A 245 8.72 -14.65 7.42
N ALA A 246 10.03 -14.42 7.22
CA ALA A 246 10.60 -13.07 7.09
C ALA A 246 9.97 -12.23 5.95
N GLY A 247 9.54 -12.85 4.85
CA GLY A 247 8.86 -12.16 3.73
C GLY A 247 7.43 -11.73 4.03
N VAL A 248 6.83 -12.20 5.14
CA VAL A 248 5.42 -11.96 5.49
C VAL A 248 5.27 -11.04 6.71
N ILE A 249 6.21 -11.07 7.67
CA ILE A 249 6.13 -10.29 8.91
C ILE A 249 5.86 -8.81 8.69
N GLY A 250 6.39 -8.21 7.62
CA GLY A 250 6.18 -6.79 7.32
C GLY A 250 4.73 -6.43 6.99
N ILE A 251 3.95 -7.35 6.43
CA ILE A 251 2.52 -7.15 6.15
C ILE A 251 1.76 -7.18 7.48
N VAL A 252 2.07 -8.16 8.32
CA VAL A 252 1.41 -8.32 9.62
C VAL A 252 1.76 -7.15 10.55
N ALA A 253 3.02 -6.68 10.54
CA ALA A 253 3.45 -5.50 11.29
C ALA A 253 2.60 -4.27 10.91
N GLY A 254 2.36 -4.04 9.61
CA GLY A 254 1.50 -2.94 9.14
C GLY A 254 0.07 -3.05 9.67
N ARG A 255 -0.55 -4.22 9.56
CA ARG A 255 -1.92 -4.45 10.10
C ARG A 255 -2.02 -4.29 11.61
N LEU A 256 -1.00 -4.70 12.34
CA LEU A 256 -0.96 -4.50 13.79
C LEU A 256 -0.77 -3.02 14.15
N ALA A 257 0.09 -2.30 13.40
CA ALA A 257 0.29 -0.87 13.59
C ALA A 257 -1.01 -0.08 13.34
N GLU A 258 -1.74 -0.39 12.27
CA GLU A 258 -3.04 0.18 11.99
C GLU A 258 -4.07 -0.14 13.07
N ARG A 259 -4.12 -1.40 13.52
CA ARG A 259 -5.10 -1.86 14.51
C ARG A 259 -4.90 -1.25 15.89
N TRP A 260 -3.63 -1.17 16.34
CA TRP A 260 -3.29 -0.78 17.70
C TRP A 260 -2.82 0.68 17.81
N HIS A 261 -2.67 1.39 16.68
CA HIS A 261 -2.11 2.75 16.60
C HIS A 261 -0.80 2.89 17.37
N ARG A 262 0.11 1.92 17.17
CA ARG A 262 1.45 1.84 17.75
C ARG A 262 2.46 1.46 16.67
N PRO A 263 3.69 1.97 16.73
CA PRO A 263 4.79 1.39 15.99
C PRO A 263 4.98 -0.09 16.35
N VAL A 264 5.18 -0.92 15.32
CA VAL A 264 5.31 -2.38 15.47
C VAL A 264 6.60 -2.86 14.87
N VAL A 265 7.35 -3.65 15.64
CA VAL A 265 8.48 -4.44 15.17
C VAL A 265 8.10 -5.91 15.25
N MET A 266 8.19 -6.62 14.12
CA MET A 266 8.04 -8.08 14.09
C MET A 266 9.37 -8.70 13.69
N ILE A 267 9.81 -9.70 14.44
CA ILE A 267 11.11 -10.36 14.30
C ILE A 267 10.89 -11.84 14.02
N ALA A 268 11.32 -12.29 12.83
CA ALA A 268 11.39 -13.70 12.46
C ALA A 268 12.75 -14.25 12.88
N GLN A 269 12.75 -15.08 13.90
CA GLN A 269 13.96 -15.73 14.41
C GLN A 269 14.35 -16.93 13.52
N ASP A 270 15.65 -17.17 13.35
CA ASP A 270 16.13 -18.32 12.60
C ASP A 270 15.83 -19.63 13.34
N MET A 271 15.22 -20.60 12.64
CA MET A 271 14.87 -21.90 13.19
C MET A 271 16.08 -22.67 13.72
N HIS A 272 17.24 -22.50 13.10
CA HIS A 272 18.47 -23.24 13.40
C HIS A 272 19.49 -22.44 14.23
N GLN A 273 19.13 -21.21 14.66
CA GLN A 273 19.98 -20.32 15.46
C GLN A 273 21.37 -20.04 14.84
N GLY A 274 21.52 -20.22 13.54
CA GLY A 274 22.79 -20.03 12.83
C GLY A 274 22.94 -18.65 12.19
N ARG A 275 21.87 -17.85 12.14
CA ARG A 275 21.85 -16.54 11.49
C ARG A 275 21.11 -15.52 12.34
N PRO A 276 21.50 -14.23 12.28
CA PRO A 276 20.74 -13.17 12.90
C PRO A 276 19.28 -13.17 12.45
N ALA A 277 18.37 -12.96 13.39
CA ALA A 277 16.94 -12.80 13.11
C ALA A 277 16.68 -11.58 12.21
N ILE A 278 15.64 -11.67 11.40
CA ILE A 278 15.22 -10.61 10.48
C ILE A 278 13.99 -9.92 11.04
N GLY A 279 14.05 -8.60 11.21
CA GLY A 279 12.93 -7.80 11.69
C GLY A 279 12.38 -6.84 10.63
N SER A 280 11.08 -6.58 10.72
CA SER A 280 10.39 -5.57 9.95
C SER A 280 9.67 -4.60 10.88
N VAL A 281 9.90 -3.31 10.67
CA VAL A 281 9.33 -2.21 11.46
C VAL A 281 8.26 -1.51 10.64
N ARG A 282 7.14 -1.18 11.26
CA ARG A 282 6.09 -0.32 10.67
C ARG A 282 5.69 0.76 11.65
N SER A 283 5.52 1.96 11.13
CA SER A 283 5.11 3.13 11.88
C SER A 283 3.60 3.36 11.86
N VAL A 284 3.17 4.32 12.67
CA VAL A 284 1.85 4.96 12.57
C VAL A 284 1.96 6.25 11.75
N PRO A 285 0.87 6.74 11.14
CA PRO A 285 0.90 7.98 10.37
C PRO A 285 1.49 9.16 11.14
N GLY A 286 2.43 9.88 10.53
CA GLY A 286 3.05 11.06 11.10
C GLY A 286 4.18 10.82 12.11
N PHE A 287 4.51 9.57 12.43
CA PHE A 287 5.61 9.24 13.34
C PHE A 287 6.81 8.63 12.58
N ASP A 288 8.01 9.14 12.84
CA ASP A 288 9.24 8.60 12.28
C ASP A 288 9.82 7.50 13.17
N VAL A 289 9.79 6.24 12.68
CA VAL A 289 10.37 5.09 13.39
C VAL A 289 11.88 4.95 13.20
N HIS A 290 12.47 5.68 12.27
CA HIS A 290 13.91 5.60 11.99
C HIS A 290 14.72 6.13 13.17
N GLU A 291 14.32 7.26 13.77
CA GLU A 291 15.03 7.83 14.93
C GLU A 291 15.08 6.88 16.14
N PRO A 292 13.95 6.33 16.65
CA PRO A 292 14.00 5.36 17.75
C PRO A 292 14.77 4.09 17.39
N LEU A 293 14.70 3.65 16.12
CA LEU A 293 15.48 2.50 15.65
C LEU A 293 16.99 2.79 15.70
N MET A 294 17.40 3.96 15.25
CA MET A 294 18.81 4.39 15.30
C MET A 294 19.33 4.56 16.74
N ALA A 295 18.48 4.97 17.68
CA ALA A 295 18.83 5.00 19.10
C ALA A 295 19.15 3.61 19.68
N CYS A 296 18.67 2.54 19.02
CA CYS A 296 18.92 1.15 19.42
C CYS A 296 19.99 0.45 18.57
N ARG A 297 20.76 1.19 17.75
CA ARG A 297 21.67 0.64 16.74
C ARG A 297 22.70 -0.35 17.31
N ASP A 298 23.21 -0.11 18.52
CA ASP A 298 24.24 -0.95 19.15
C ASP A 298 23.77 -2.36 19.53
N LEU A 299 22.44 -2.56 19.57
CA LEU A 299 21.80 -3.86 19.80
C LEU A 299 21.54 -4.63 18.49
N LEU A 300 21.78 -4.00 17.34
CA LEU A 300 21.43 -4.53 16.03
C LEU A 300 22.69 -4.92 15.24
N VAL A 301 22.60 -5.98 14.48
CA VAL A 301 23.63 -6.35 13.49
C VAL A 301 23.60 -5.37 12.31
N SER A 302 22.39 -5.02 11.85
CA SER A 302 22.16 -3.99 10.84
C SER A 302 20.75 -3.46 10.90
N CYS A 303 20.56 -2.22 10.46
CA CYS A 303 19.21 -1.66 10.26
C CYS A 303 19.25 -0.62 9.13
N GLY A 304 18.08 -0.36 8.55
CA GLY A 304 17.88 0.65 7.52
C GLY A 304 16.42 0.79 7.12
N GLY A 305 16.07 1.92 6.55
CA GLY A 305 14.70 2.20 6.13
C GLY A 305 14.39 3.70 6.18
N HIS A 306 13.11 4.01 6.27
CA HIS A 306 12.55 5.36 6.22
C HIS A 306 11.58 5.58 7.39
N ALA A 307 11.06 6.79 7.53
CA ALA A 307 10.13 7.17 8.59
C ALA A 307 8.95 6.20 8.79
N ALA A 308 8.35 5.70 7.71
CA ALA A 308 7.16 4.85 7.78
C ALA A 308 7.47 3.36 7.96
N ALA A 309 8.64 2.88 7.49
CA ALA A 309 8.99 1.47 7.48
C ALA A 309 10.50 1.25 7.47
N ALA A 310 10.98 0.26 8.24
CA ALA A 310 12.39 -0.10 8.29
C ALA A 310 12.57 -1.62 8.37
N GLY A 311 13.77 -2.07 8.08
CA GLY A 311 14.23 -3.44 8.29
C GLY A 311 15.38 -3.48 9.28
N LEU A 312 15.55 -4.62 9.95
CA LEU A 312 16.66 -4.83 10.86
C LEU A 312 17.14 -6.29 10.84
N ARG A 313 18.37 -6.48 11.29
CA ARG A 313 18.90 -7.79 11.70
C ARG A 313 19.39 -7.70 13.12
N ILE A 314 19.11 -8.75 13.92
CA ILE A 314 19.37 -8.77 15.35
C ILE A 314 19.74 -10.19 15.80
N ASP A 315 20.69 -10.31 16.71
CA ASP A 315 20.97 -11.58 17.37
C ASP A 315 19.88 -11.91 18.39
N ASP A 316 19.47 -13.17 18.45
CA ASP A 316 18.40 -13.64 19.34
C ASP A 316 18.59 -13.19 20.79
N ALA A 317 19.84 -13.19 21.29
CA ALA A 317 20.20 -12.79 22.65
C ALA A 317 19.87 -11.31 22.96
N ASN A 318 19.80 -10.45 21.93
CA ASN A 318 19.58 -9.01 22.08
C ASN A 318 18.11 -8.61 21.97
N ILE A 319 17.19 -9.54 21.62
CA ILE A 319 15.78 -9.20 21.33
C ILE A 319 15.08 -8.56 22.54
N ASP A 320 15.29 -9.07 23.74
CA ASP A 320 14.63 -8.51 24.94
C ASP A 320 15.18 -7.15 25.33
N ALA A 321 16.51 -6.95 25.23
CA ALA A 321 17.14 -5.67 25.46
C ALA A 321 16.69 -4.63 24.39
N PHE A 322 16.62 -5.04 23.13
CA PHE A 322 16.09 -4.20 22.03
C PHE A 322 14.63 -3.83 22.27
N ARG A 323 13.79 -4.77 22.70
CA ARG A 323 12.38 -4.50 23.02
C ARG A 323 12.24 -3.39 24.05
N ALA A 324 12.97 -3.50 25.16
CA ALA A 324 12.94 -2.50 26.23
C ALA A 324 13.44 -1.13 25.74
N ALA A 325 14.58 -1.11 25.04
CA ALA A 325 15.17 0.13 24.52
C ALA A 325 14.29 0.81 23.45
N PHE A 326 13.75 0.05 22.51
CA PHE A 326 12.91 0.58 21.43
C PHE A 326 11.58 1.13 21.97
N CYS A 327 10.92 0.40 22.88
CA CYS A 327 9.69 0.88 23.52
C CYS A 327 9.93 2.18 24.30
N ALA A 328 11.02 2.28 25.06
CA ALA A 328 11.39 3.50 25.76
C ALA A 328 11.71 4.67 24.81
N ALA A 329 12.43 4.42 23.72
CA ALA A 329 12.74 5.42 22.71
C ALA A 329 11.51 5.93 21.98
N VAL A 330 10.51 5.06 21.71
CA VAL A 330 9.22 5.46 21.12
C VAL A 330 8.39 6.24 22.14
N ASP A 331 8.32 5.79 23.40
CA ASP A 331 7.53 6.46 24.44
C ASP A 331 7.93 7.92 24.66
N GLN A 332 9.22 8.20 24.60
CA GLN A 332 9.76 9.56 24.69
C GLN A 332 9.37 10.46 23.51
N ARG A 333 9.00 9.91 22.36
CA ARG A 333 8.81 10.63 21.09
C ARG A 333 7.40 10.61 20.54
N LEU A 334 6.63 9.55 20.84
CA LEU A 334 5.29 9.37 20.32
C LEU A 334 4.25 10.06 21.20
N PRO A 335 3.66 11.19 20.77
CA PRO A 335 2.63 11.90 21.53
C PRO A 335 1.43 11.01 21.84
N ALA A 336 0.81 11.19 23.00
CA ALA A 336 -0.39 10.43 23.39
C ALA A 336 -1.55 10.60 22.39
N THR A 337 -1.65 11.75 21.73
CA THR A 337 -2.64 12.05 20.70
C THR A 337 -2.49 11.17 19.46
N MET A 338 -1.25 10.78 19.10
CA MET A 338 -0.98 9.87 17.97
C MET A 338 -1.23 8.40 18.33
N ARG A 339 -1.44 8.08 19.59
CA ARG A 339 -1.74 6.72 20.07
C ARG A 339 -3.20 6.33 19.89
N ARG A 340 -4.02 7.17 19.27
CA ARG A 340 -5.44 6.94 18.98
C ARG A 340 -5.72 7.05 17.50
N ALA A 341 -6.67 6.26 17.03
CA ALA A 341 -7.20 6.42 15.67
C ALA A 341 -7.78 7.81 15.50
N GLN A 342 -7.38 8.47 14.42
CA GLN A 342 -7.97 9.75 14.02
C GLN A 342 -8.61 9.57 12.63
N ILE A 343 -9.85 10.01 12.51
CA ILE A 343 -10.58 10.04 11.25
C ILE A 343 -10.79 11.50 10.87
N THR A 344 -10.25 11.90 9.73
CA THR A 344 -10.53 13.21 9.14
C THR A 344 -11.86 13.14 8.42
N ILE A 345 -12.80 13.99 8.82
CA ILE A 345 -14.12 14.15 8.19
C ILE A 345 -14.04 15.39 7.31
N GLU A 346 -14.23 15.20 5.98
CA GLU A 346 -14.17 16.29 5.02
C GLU A 346 -15.45 17.13 4.94
N GLY A 347 -16.55 16.62 5.47
CA GLY A 347 -17.80 17.38 5.51
C GLY A 347 -18.93 16.63 6.18
N GLU A 348 -19.97 17.38 6.54
CA GLU A 348 -21.22 16.85 7.08
C GLU A 348 -22.32 16.89 6.02
N THR A 349 -23.17 15.86 5.99
CA THR A 349 -24.29 15.77 5.07
C THR A 349 -25.50 15.11 5.76
N THR A 350 -26.68 15.29 5.16
CA THR A 350 -27.87 14.53 5.54
C THR A 350 -28.02 13.27 4.70
N LEU A 351 -28.77 12.28 5.18
CA LEU A 351 -29.06 11.07 4.36
C LEU A 351 -29.83 11.43 3.08
N ALA A 352 -30.65 12.47 3.10
CA ALA A 352 -31.37 12.96 1.91
C ALA A 352 -30.41 13.55 0.86
N GLY A 353 -29.26 14.10 1.29
CA GLY A 353 -28.20 14.61 0.40
C GLY A 353 -27.40 13.53 -0.32
N LEU A 354 -27.48 12.27 0.12
CA LEU A 354 -26.77 11.14 -0.49
C LEU A 354 -27.53 10.62 -1.73
N THR A 355 -27.73 11.47 -2.71
CA THR A 355 -28.34 11.07 -3.99
C THR A 355 -27.31 10.39 -4.89
N LEU A 356 -27.79 9.61 -5.88
CA LEU A 356 -26.90 9.00 -6.89
C LEU A 356 -26.07 10.04 -7.63
N ASP A 357 -26.66 11.22 -7.90
CA ASP A 357 -25.94 12.30 -8.57
C ASP A 357 -24.83 12.87 -7.67
N ALA A 358 -25.13 13.19 -6.40
CA ALA A 358 -24.14 13.72 -5.48
C ALA A 358 -22.96 12.75 -5.27
N VAL A 359 -23.26 11.46 -5.06
CA VAL A 359 -22.21 10.44 -4.94
C VAL A 359 -21.45 10.28 -6.25
N GLY A 360 -22.15 10.34 -7.41
CA GLY A 360 -21.51 10.33 -8.72
C GLY A 360 -20.56 11.51 -8.96
N GLN A 361 -20.85 12.69 -8.43
CA GLN A 361 -19.93 13.82 -8.49
C GLN A 361 -18.66 13.56 -7.65
N LEU A 362 -18.80 12.95 -6.46
CA LEU A 362 -17.65 12.54 -5.65
C LEU A 362 -16.80 11.47 -6.34
N GLU A 363 -17.41 10.53 -7.05
CA GLU A 363 -16.67 9.51 -7.83
C GLU A 363 -15.80 10.12 -8.95
N ARG A 364 -16.08 11.32 -9.42
CA ARG A 364 -15.23 12.05 -10.40
C ARG A 364 -13.87 12.46 -9.81
N LEU A 365 -13.72 12.45 -8.49
CA LEU A 365 -12.44 12.66 -7.82
C LEU A 365 -11.52 11.44 -7.94
N ALA A 366 -12.01 10.26 -8.33
CA ALA A 366 -11.18 9.06 -8.55
C ALA A 366 -10.10 9.31 -9.63
N PRO A 367 -9.02 8.54 -9.62
CA PRO A 367 -8.69 7.38 -8.76
C PRO A 367 -8.31 7.78 -7.34
N PHE A 368 -8.83 7.04 -6.35
CA PHE A 368 -8.52 7.25 -4.94
C PHE A 368 -7.33 6.40 -4.51
N GLY A 369 -6.54 6.91 -3.57
CA GLY A 369 -5.36 6.25 -3.03
C GLY A 369 -4.52 7.19 -2.18
N GLN A 370 -3.23 6.93 -2.07
CA GLN A 370 -2.30 7.80 -1.34
C GLN A 370 -2.33 9.22 -1.94
N GLY A 371 -2.36 10.25 -1.10
CA GLY A 371 -2.41 11.66 -1.53
C GLY A 371 -3.75 12.12 -2.13
N ASN A 372 -4.66 11.20 -2.49
CA ASN A 372 -6.01 11.50 -2.97
C ASN A 372 -7.01 10.53 -2.33
N ARG A 373 -7.29 10.71 -1.06
CA ARG A 373 -8.16 9.81 -0.29
C ARG A 373 -9.62 9.95 -0.72
N ARG A 374 -10.38 8.84 -0.63
CA ARG A 374 -11.84 8.90 -0.77
C ARG A 374 -12.42 9.72 0.37
N PRO A 375 -13.26 10.74 0.11
CA PRO A 375 -13.82 11.57 1.16
C PRO A 375 -14.58 10.76 2.21
N ILE A 376 -14.36 11.07 3.49
CA ILE A 376 -15.15 10.57 4.60
C ILE A 376 -16.10 11.69 5.01
N LEU A 377 -17.40 11.39 4.95
CA LEU A 377 -18.46 12.30 5.39
C LEU A 377 -19.02 11.85 6.72
N CYS A 378 -19.65 12.80 7.44
CA CYS A 378 -20.41 12.54 8.64
C CYS A 378 -21.90 12.79 8.39
N ALA A 379 -22.76 11.99 9.03
CA ALA A 379 -24.16 12.30 9.19
C ALA A 379 -24.53 12.25 10.68
N SER A 380 -25.02 13.37 11.22
CA SER A 380 -25.35 13.53 12.64
C SER A 380 -26.82 13.23 12.89
N GLY A 381 -27.13 12.66 14.08
CA GLY A 381 -28.50 12.38 14.48
C GLY A 381 -29.23 11.32 13.66
N VAL A 382 -28.47 10.45 12.99
CA VAL A 382 -29.06 9.30 12.29
C VAL A 382 -29.53 8.24 13.27
N ARG A 383 -30.46 7.39 12.84
CA ARG A 383 -31.00 6.28 13.65
C ARG A 383 -30.98 4.99 12.86
N LEU A 384 -30.85 3.86 13.54
CA LEU A 384 -31.08 2.57 12.92
C LEU A 384 -32.58 2.35 12.73
N ALA A 385 -33.00 1.98 11.52
CA ALA A 385 -34.39 1.64 11.20
C ALA A 385 -34.78 0.23 11.69
N ALA A 386 -33.80 -0.65 11.87
CA ALA A 386 -33.96 -2.03 12.35
C ALA A 386 -32.62 -2.50 12.95
N PRO A 387 -32.61 -3.60 13.74
CA PRO A 387 -31.39 -4.18 14.25
C PRO A 387 -30.39 -4.51 13.12
N PRO A 388 -29.07 -4.23 13.30
CA PRO A 388 -28.04 -4.58 12.34
C PRO A 388 -27.97 -6.10 12.12
N ARG A 389 -27.49 -6.51 10.94
CA ARG A 389 -27.35 -7.94 10.60
C ARG A 389 -25.92 -8.23 10.18
N LEU A 390 -25.38 -9.35 10.66
CA LEU A 390 -24.13 -9.89 10.16
C LEU A 390 -24.34 -10.54 8.80
N ILE A 391 -23.51 -10.19 7.83
CA ILE A 391 -23.56 -10.69 6.46
C ILE A 391 -22.18 -11.20 6.01
N GLY A 392 -22.17 -11.89 4.85
CA GLY A 392 -20.96 -12.51 4.29
C GLY A 392 -20.64 -13.87 4.94
N ALA A 393 -19.88 -14.70 4.20
CA ALA A 393 -19.57 -16.08 4.62
C ALA A 393 -18.83 -16.17 5.97
N ALA A 394 -18.04 -15.14 6.33
CA ALA A 394 -17.30 -15.10 7.60
C ALA A 394 -18.09 -14.43 8.74
N GLY A 395 -19.29 -13.88 8.51
CA GLY A 395 -20.10 -13.20 9.52
C GLY A 395 -19.41 -11.99 10.16
N LYS A 396 -18.48 -11.33 9.46
CA LYS A 396 -17.68 -10.21 10.00
C LYS A 396 -18.13 -8.83 9.53
N THR A 397 -19.10 -8.78 8.65
CA THR A 397 -19.59 -7.52 8.05
C THR A 397 -20.97 -7.20 8.61
N LEU A 398 -21.15 -5.97 9.06
CA LEU A 398 -22.47 -5.48 9.51
C LEU A 398 -23.19 -4.80 8.35
N ALA A 399 -24.42 -5.21 8.10
CA ALA A 399 -25.37 -4.48 7.25
C ALA A 399 -26.37 -3.73 8.14
N MET A 400 -26.55 -2.45 7.85
CA MET A 400 -27.34 -1.51 8.61
C MET A 400 -28.29 -0.74 7.69
N GLN A 401 -29.44 -0.35 8.21
CA GLN A 401 -30.36 0.56 7.53
C GLN A 401 -30.50 1.82 8.39
N PHE A 402 -30.00 2.92 7.86
CA PHE A 402 -30.06 4.23 8.54
C PHE A 402 -31.29 5.02 8.13
N VAL A 403 -31.84 5.80 9.04
CA VAL A 403 -32.95 6.71 8.80
C VAL A 403 -32.67 8.09 9.42
N GLN A 404 -32.99 9.15 8.68
CA GLN A 404 -32.90 10.54 9.14
C GLN A 404 -33.94 11.38 8.39
N HIS A 405 -34.84 12.04 9.11
CA HIS A 405 -35.90 12.90 8.54
C HIS A 405 -36.69 12.23 7.38
N GLY A 406 -36.99 10.94 7.51
CA GLY A 406 -37.73 10.18 6.51
C GLY A 406 -36.86 9.59 5.37
N ALA A 407 -35.63 10.06 5.15
CA ALA A 407 -34.71 9.45 4.22
C ALA A 407 -34.13 8.15 4.79
N LYS A 408 -33.95 7.14 3.91
CA LYS A 408 -33.37 5.84 4.29
C LYS A 408 -32.17 5.53 3.40
N VAL A 409 -31.04 5.16 3.99
CA VAL A 409 -29.84 4.77 3.28
C VAL A 409 -29.27 3.49 3.90
N ARG A 410 -28.86 2.55 3.03
CA ARG A 410 -28.16 1.35 3.47
C ARG A 410 -26.70 1.69 3.79
N GLY A 411 -26.18 1.08 4.87
CA GLY A 411 -24.76 1.14 5.20
C GLY A 411 -24.20 -0.26 5.47
N VAL A 412 -22.90 -0.39 5.19
CA VAL A 412 -22.13 -1.61 5.40
C VAL A 412 -20.85 -1.26 6.13
N ALA A 413 -20.55 -1.96 7.24
CA ALA A 413 -19.29 -1.83 7.95
C ALA A 413 -18.51 -3.16 7.86
N PHE A 414 -17.36 -3.14 7.18
CA PHE A 414 -16.52 -4.32 6.99
C PHE A 414 -15.69 -4.61 8.25
N GLY A 415 -15.61 -5.86 8.66
CA GLY A 415 -14.83 -6.28 9.82
C GLY A 415 -15.34 -5.81 11.18
N ALA A 416 -16.56 -5.23 11.23
CA ALA A 416 -17.12 -4.53 12.38
C ALA A 416 -18.11 -5.39 13.21
N ALA A 417 -17.96 -6.73 13.20
CA ALA A 417 -18.83 -7.61 13.99
C ALA A 417 -18.80 -7.26 15.49
N ASP A 418 -17.66 -6.81 15.98
CA ASP A 418 -17.44 -6.41 17.38
C ASP A 418 -18.27 -5.16 17.78
N TRP A 419 -18.78 -4.40 16.82
CA TRP A 419 -19.64 -3.24 17.10
C TRP A 419 -21.05 -3.64 17.52
N LEU A 420 -21.51 -4.82 17.10
CA LEU A 420 -22.92 -5.23 17.28
C LEU A 420 -23.47 -5.06 18.69
N PRO A 421 -22.74 -5.46 19.78
CA PRO A 421 -23.23 -5.28 21.14
C PRO A 421 -23.18 -3.83 21.66
N HIS A 422 -22.48 -2.93 20.94
CA HIS A 422 -22.23 -1.55 21.38
C HIS A 422 -23.02 -0.52 20.58
N LEU A 423 -23.58 -0.89 19.43
CA LEU A 423 -24.38 0.01 18.60
C LEU A 423 -25.66 0.45 19.34
N PRO A 424 -26.09 1.72 19.13
CA PRO A 424 -27.36 2.21 19.67
C PRO A 424 -28.55 1.33 19.22
N ALA A 425 -29.52 1.20 20.13
CA ALA A 425 -30.76 0.50 19.79
C ALA A 425 -31.50 1.23 18.64
N PRO A 426 -32.32 0.51 17.83
CA PRO A 426 -33.14 1.14 16.80
C PRO A 426 -33.95 2.30 17.35
N GLY A 427 -33.96 3.42 16.62
CA GLY A 427 -34.64 4.64 17.02
C GLY A 427 -33.82 5.60 17.90
N GLN A 428 -32.72 5.20 18.49
CA GLN A 428 -31.80 6.10 19.21
C GLN A 428 -30.89 6.88 18.24
N PRO A 429 -30.72 8.18 18.42
CA PRO A 429 -29.87 8.99 17.55
C PRO A 429 -28.38 8.79 17.86
N PHE A 430 -27.54 8.89 16.82
CA PHE A 430 -26.08 8.83 16.89
C PHE A 430 -25.45 9.45 15.64
N HIS A 431 -24.13 9.61 15.64
CA HIS A 431 -23.36 10.11 14.51
C HIS A 431 -22.66 8.96 13.79
N VAL A 432 -22.55 9.06 12.48
CA VAL A 432 -21.85 8.04 11.65
C VAL A 432 -20.88 8.69 10.68
N ALA A 433 -19.64 8.20 10.67
CA ALA A 433 -18.63 8.55 9.67
C ALA A 433 -18.59 7.46 8.60
N PHE A 434 -18.60 7.85 7.31
CA PHE A 434 -18.72 6.91 6.21
C PHE A 434 -18.10 7.44 4.91
N LYS A 435 -17.74 6.52 4.03
CA LYS A 435 -17.42 6.80 2.63
C LYS A 435 -18.68 6.58 1.80
N PRO A 436 -19.17 7.60 1.08
CA PRO A 436 -20.28 7.40 0.15
C PRO A 436 -19.81 6.56 -1.04
N LYS A 437 -20.61 5.58 -1.44
CA LYS A 437 -20.36 4.69 -2.59
C LYS A 437 -21.62 4.50 -3.41
N ILE A 438 -21.45 4.20 -4.70
CA ILE A 438 -22.53 3.70 -5.55
C ILE A 438 -22.42 2.18 -5.56
N ASN A 439 -23.44 1.51 -5.05
CA ASN A 439 -23.58 0.06 -5.18
C ASN A 439 -24.39 -0.27 -6.43
N GLU A 440 -23.87 -1.20 -7.22
CA GLU A 440 -24.58 -1.75 -8.37
C GLU A 440 -24.84 -3.25 -8.13
N TYR A 441 -26.09 -3.59 -7.99
CA TYR A 441 -26.50 -4.96 -7.75
C TYR A 441 -27.70 -5.33 -8.63
N GLN A 442 -27.58 -6.39 -9.43
CA GLN A 442 -28.62 -6.84 -10.37
C GLN A 442 -29.13 -5.72 -11.29
N GLY A 443 -28.23 -4.88 -11.78
CA GLY A 443 -28.56 -3.76 -12.68
C GLY A 443 -29.22 -2.55 -11.99
N ARG A 444 -29.41 -2.59 -10.65
CA ARG A 444 -29.91 -1.45 -9.87
C ARG A 444 -28.77 -0.72 -9.20
N ARG A 445 -28.74 0.60 -9.34
CA ARG A 445 -27.77 1.48 -8.68
C ARG A 445 -28.40 2.17 -7.50
N SER A 446 -27.69 2.16 -6.36
CA SER A 446 -28.10 2.86 -5.14
C SER A 446 -26.91 3.56 -4.50
N ALA A 447 -27.16 4.72 -3.85
CA ALA A 447 -26.18 5.30 -2.97
C ALA A 447 -26.17 4.51 -1.66
N GLU A 448 -24.97 4.11 -1.21
CA GLU A 448 -24.74 3.38 0.03
C GLU A 448 -23.61 4.03 0.83
N MET A 449 -23.56 3.72 2.12
CA MET A 449 -22.52 4.15 3.03
C MET A 449 -21.59 2.98 3.36
N GLU A 450 -20.31 3.10 3.07
CA GLU A 450 -19.28 2.28 3.72
C GLU A 450 -18.96 2.93 5.06
N VAL A 451 -19.54 2.39 6.13
CA VAL A 451 -19.43 2.94 7.48
C VAL A 451 -18.03 2.65 8.03
N ILE A 452 -17.35 3.71 8.48
CA ILE A 452 -15.98 3.67 8.98
C ILE A 452 -15.94 3.73 10.50
N ASP A 453 -16.84 4.54 11.10
CA ASP A 453 -16.94 4.69 12.55
C ASP A 453 -18.31 5.25 12.95
N TRP A 454 -18.62 5.21 14.25
CA TRP A 454 -19.83 5.76 14.80
C TRP A 454 -19.60 6.28 16.24
N ARG A 455 -20.40 7.26 16.67
CA ARG A 455 -20.37 7.80 18.03
C ARG A 455 -21.78 8.05 18.57
N PRO A 456 -22.04 7.79 19.86
CA PRO A 456 -23.29 8.19 20.52
C PRO A 456 -23.50 9.71 20.41
N GLU A 457 -24.77 10.16 20.43
CA GLU A 457 -25.11 11.57 20.55
C GLU A 457 -24.73 12.08 21.94
N GLY A 458 -24.24 13.32 22.04
CA GLY A 458 -23.87 13.97 23.31
C GLY A 458 -22.40 13.91 23.71
N ILE A 459 -21.55 13.28 22.91
CA ILE A 459 -20.09 13.43 23.02
C ILE A 459 -19.69 14.63 22.18
N ASP A 460 -19.28 15.71 22.84
CA ASP A 460 -18.90 16.97 22.19
C ASP A 460 -17.62 16.76 21.36
N VAL A 461 -17.79 16.84 20.02
CA VAL A 461 -16.69 16.67 19.06
C VAL A 461 -15.71 17.86 19.14
N ALA A 462 -16.14 19.00 19.68
CA ALA A 462 -15.34 20.23 19.77
C ALA A 462 -14.30 20.20 20.90
N ALA A 463 -14.48 19.37 21.92
CA ALA A 463 -13.56 19.32 23.07
C ALA A 463 -12.21 18.64 22.82
N ASP A 464 -12.05 17.92 21.69
CA ASP A 464 -10.85 17.15 21.34
C ASP A 464 -10.15 17.61 20.04
N LEU A 465 -10.54 18.75 19.45
CA LEU A 465 -9.83 19.29 18.29
C LEU A 465 -8.70 20.21 18.79
N PRO A 466 -7.42 19.95 18.44
CA PRO A 466 -6.39 20.98 18.56
C PRO A 466 -6.78 22.13 17.63
N GLU A 467 -6.65 23.37 18.12
CA GLU A 467 -6.82 24.58 17.32
C GLU A 467 -6.08 24.44 15.99
N MET A 468 -6.82 24.42 14.90
CA MET A 468 -6.22 24.52 13.58
C MET A 468 -5.54 25.89 13.48
N VAL A 469 -4.22 25.90 13.54
CA VAL A 469 -3.41 27.05 13.13
C VAL A 469 -3.76 27.33 11.68
N ALA A 470 -4.48 28.41 11.45
CA ALA A 470 -4.72 28.95 10.14
C ALA A 470 -3.36 29.33 9.54
N ALA A 471 -2.87 28.52 8.61
CA ALA A 471 -1.77 28.90 7.75
C ALA A 471 -2.35 29.81 6.66
N SER A 472 -2.05 31.10 6.81
CA SER A 472 -2.17 32.15 5.79
C SER A 472 -1.24 31.88 4.61
#